data_964421c555fc1c3f9e3b3928b038ce30
#
_entry.id   964421c555fc1c3f9e3b3928b038ce30
#
_cell.length_a   1.000
_cell.length_b   1.000
_cell.length_c   1.000
_cell.angle_alpha   90.00
_cell.angle_beta   90.00
_cell.angle_gamma   90.00
#
_symmetry.space_group_name_H-M   'P 1'
#
loop_
_entity.id
_entity.type
_entity.pdbx_description
1 polymer ?
#
loop_
_entity_poly.entity_id
_entity_poly.type
_entity_poly.pdbx_seq_one_letter_code
_entity_poly.pdbx_strand_id
1 'polypeptide(L)'
;SAREELVTFKKYGEAKLRRQKQLQSLTDLKIREDSGGIYVLVIGESETRDHMHIYGYERENTPFLDSLKSLPDAVIFSHAYSNHTHTVPCLTFALSERNQYNDINLVDAYSVVEVAKAAGYDTYWLSNQERFSPWDTPVAEIASVADRQVWLNGNVGKQINTFYYDGKLLDFIPDMSNMTNGFIIIHLMGNHLSYDVRYPEAFNKFSRGDKTIDTYDNSILYNDFVLRSIYEKVKNVPHFQVMIYLSDHGDDADKHLGHESSKFTYRMAHIPLIMLFSESFMQNRRELYETLKSHKDSYWTNDLLYNVMVNILGVQGIPNSEPVLDLGNEKYGGSADILMTLHGRKRISEDPSVKN
;
A
#
# COMPACT_ATOMS: atom_id res chain seq x y z
N SER A 1 -14.64 -16.15 14.08
CA SER A 1 -13.78 -16.19 15.30
C SER A 1 -12.31 -16.22 14.88
N ALA A 2 -11.40 -15.87 15.79
CA ALA A 2 -9.94 -15.95 15.55
C ALA A 2 -9.50 -17.33 15.06
N ARG A 3 -10.14 -18.38 15.52
CA ARG A 3 -9.89 -19.76 15.08
C ARG A 3 -10.30 -19.99 13.62
N GLU A 4 -11.40 -19.42 13.19
CA GLU A 4 -11.86 -19.52 11.79
C GLU A 4 -10.94 -18.76 10.86
N GLU A 5 -10.46 -17.58 11.28
CA GLU A 5 -9.46 -16.81 10.54
C GLU A 5 -8.15 -17.57 10.37
N LEU A 6 -7.65 -18.19 11.44
CA LEU A 6 -6.43 -19.00 11.41
C LEU A 6 -6.56 -20.18 10.45
N VAL A 7 -7.72 -20.87 10.46
CA VAL A 7 -8.00 -21.98 9.53
C VAL A 7 -8.01 -21.48 8.09
N THR A 8 -8.60 -20.30 7.84
CA THR A 8 -8.62 -19.68 6.51
C THR A 8 -7.22 -19.29 6.06
N PHE A 9 -6.40 -18.76 6.95
CA PHE A 9 -5.00 -18.38 6.63
C PHE A 9 -4.16 -19.57 6.24
N LYS A 10 -4.28 -20.68 6.98
CA LYS A 10 -3.59 -21.93 6.67
C LYS A 10 -4.02 -22.46 5.29
N LYS A 11 -5.32 -22.48 5.02
CA LYS A 11 -5.85 -22.90 3.71
C LYS A 11 -5.36 -22.01 2.58
N TYR A 12 -5.23 -20.70 2.80
CA TYR A 12 -4.68 -19.77 1.81
C TYR A 12 -3.26 -20.16 1.40
N GLY A 13 -2.39 -20.41 2.37
CA GLY A 13 -1.02 -20.86 2.11
C GLY A 13 -0.97 -22.22 1.40
N GLU A 14 -1.77 -23.17 1.83
CA GLU A 14 -1.86 -24.51 1.21
C GLU A 14 -2.33 -24.44 -0.25
N ALA A 15 -3.18 -23.47 -0.61
CA ALA A 15 -3.70 -23.29 -1.97
C ALA A 15 -2.74 -22.55 -2.92
N LYS A 16 -1.61 -22.05 -2.44
CA LYS A 16 -0.64 -21.26 -3.21
C LYS A 16 -0.19 -21.94 -4.51
N LEU A 17 0.19 -23.20 -4.44
CA LEU A 17 0.63 -23.95 -5.63
C LEU A 17 -0.51 -24.12 -6.64
N ARG A 18 -1.74 -24.35 -6.14
CA ARG A 18 -2.92 -24.44 -7.00
C ARG A 18 -3.17 -23.14 -7.76
N ARG A 19 -3.14 -22.00 -7.07
CA ARG A 19 -3.31 -20.68 -7.71
C ARG A 19 -2.21 -20.43 -8.75
N GLN A 20 -0.96 -20.76 -8.44
CA GLN A 20 0.16 -20.60 -9.38
C GLN A 20 -0.03 -21.46 -10.64
N LYS A 21 -0.46 -22.70 -10.50
CA LYS A 21 -0.77 -23.59 -11.64
C LYS A 21 -1.92 -23.04 -12.49
N GLN A 22 -2.96 -22.51 -11.85
CA GLN A 22 -4.09 -21.91 -12.57
C GLN A 22 -3.62 -20.69 -13.38
N LEU A 23 -2.81 -19.81 -12.81
CA LEU A 23 -2.25 -18.66 -13.52
C LEU A 23 -1.37 -19.08 -14.70
N GLN A 24 -0.52 -20.09 -14.53
CA GLN A 24 0.32 -20.63 -15.60
C GLN A 24 -0.49 -21.23 -16.74
N SER A 25 -1.69 -21.71 -16.49
CA SER A 25 -2.59 -22.26 -17.50
C SER A 25 -3.30 -21.18 -18.34
N LEU A 26 -3.26 -19.91 -17.90
CA LEU A 26 -3.90 -18.80 -18.61
C LEU A 26 -3.00 -18.33 -19.76
N THR A 27 -3.31 -18.78 -20.97
CA THR A 27 -2.51 -18.51 -22.18
C THR A 27 -2.46 -17.05 -22.59
N ASP A 28 -3.48 -16.25 -22.24
CA ASP A 28 -3.59 -14.83 -22.58
C ASP A 28 -3.03 -13.91 -21.50
N LEU A 29 -2.54 -14.47 -20.38
CA LEU A 29 -1.97 -13.71 -19.29
C LEU A 29 -0.59 -13.20 -19.69
N LYS A 30 -0.47 -11.89 -19.82
CA LYS A 30 0.77 -11.23 -20.21
C LYS A 30 0.74 -9.75 -19.88
N ILE A 31 1.92 -9.13 -19.93
CA ILE A 31 2.06 -7.67 -19.92
C ILE A 31 1.65 -7.15 -21.29
N ARG A 32 0.79 -6.12 -21.32
CA ARG A 32 0.37 -5.47 -22.57
C ARG A 32 1.57 -4.82 -23.26
N GLU A 33 1.53 -4.68 -24.58
CA GLU A 33 2.62 -4.10 -25.38
C GLU A 33 2.93 -2.64 -25.01
N ASP A 34 1.91 -1.88 -24.58
CA ASP A 34 2.06 -0.48 -24.14
C ASP A 34 2.52 -0.34 -22.69
N SER A 35 2.73 -1.44 -22.02
CA SER A 35 3.01 -1.51 -20.58
C SER A 35 4.38 -2.16 -20.34
N GLY A 36 4.64 -2.51 -19.09
CA GLY A 36 5.95 -2.97 -18.66
C GLY A 36 6.76 -1.83 -18.06
N GLY A 37 8.01 -2.10 -17.74
CA GLY A 37 8.86 -1.19 -16.98
C GLY A 37 8.86 -1.48 -15.49
N ILE A 38 9.29 -0.50 -14.70
CA ILE A 38 9.52 -0.66 -13.26
C ILE A 38 8.50 0.12 -12.47
N TYR A 39 7.84 -0.58 -11.56
CA TYR A 39 6.81 -0.05 -10.67
C TYR A 39 7.23 -0.29 -9.23
N VAL A 40 7.08 0.74 -8.39
CA VAL A 40 7.41 0.68 -6.96
C VAL A 40 6.14 0.96 -6.15
N LEU A 41 5.76 0.00 -5.31
CA LEU A 41 4.64 0.13 -4.38
C LEU A 41 5.20 0.22 -2.96
N VAL A 42 5.04 1.38 -2.35
CA VAL A 42 5.44 1.59 -0.95
C VAL A 42 4.22 1.52 -0.06
N ILE A 43 4.22 0.56 0.85
CA ILE A 43 3.15 0.37 1.82
C ILE A 43 3.63 0.89 3.16
N GLY A 44 2.98 1.98 3.63
CA GLY A 44 3.20 2.53 4.96
C GLY A 44 2.40 1.79 6.03
N GLU A 45 2.59 2.21 7.26
CA GLU A 45 1.95 1.63 8.45
C GLU A 45 1.41 2.75 9.33
N SER A 46 0.13 2.65 9.70
CA SER A 46 -0.51 3.51 10.72
C SER A 46 -0.52 5.01 10.41
N GLU A 47 -0.30 5.44 9.18
CA GLU A 47 -0.27 6.87 8.83
C GLU A 47 -1.67 7.38 8.47
N THR A 48 -2.19 8.30 9.27
CA THR A 48 -3.40 9.03 8.90
C THR A 48 -3.08 10.28 8.09
N ARG A 49 -3.82 10.50 6.98
CA ARG A 49 -3.69 11.74 6.20
C ARG A 49 -4.06 12.99 7.00
N ASP A 50 -4.84 12.83 8.06
CA ASP A 50 -5.27 13.94 8.91
C ASP A 50 -4.12 14.62 9.67
N HIS A 51 -2.99 13.93 9.82
CA HIS A 51 -1.76 14.45 10.41
C HIS A 51 -0.67 14.76 9.39
N MET A 52 -1.01 14.79 8.09
CA MET A 52 -0.04 15.10 7.03
C MET A 52 -0.26 16.51 6.49
N HIS A 53 0.79 17.33 6.48
CA HIS A 53 0.72 18.71 5.97
C HIS A 53 0.25 18.78 4.52
N ILE A 54 0.64 17.83 3.67
CA ILE A 54 0.19 17.73 2.28
C ILE A 54 -1.35 17.66 2.16
N TYR A 55 -2.02 17.13 3.18
CA TYR A 55 -3.48 17.03 3.27
C TYR A 55 -4.13 18.16 4.11
N GLY A 56 -3.36 19.17 4.49
CA GLY A 56 -3.88 20.34 5.20
C GLY A 56 -3.66 20.36 6.71
N TYR A 57 -2.92 19.41 7.26
CA TYR A 57 -2.53 19.44 8.67
C TYR A 57 -1.62 20.62 8.97
N GLU A 58 -1.73 21.20 10.16
CA GLU A 58 -1.05 22.46 10.51
C GLU A 58 0.47 22.36 10.62
N ARG A 59 1.01 21.22 11.06
CA ARG A 59 2.45 21.01 11.20
C ARG A 59 3.09 20.60 9.87
N GLU A 60 4.20 21.25 9.54
CA GLU A 60 4.94 21.03 8.28
C GLU A 60 5.79 19.76 8.36
N ASN A 61 5.16 18.59 8.36
CA ASN A 61 5.81 17.30 8.49
C ASN A 61 5.91 16.49 7.21
N THR A 62 5.52 17.06 6.07
CA THR A 62 5.63 16.40 4.76
C THR A 62 6.32 17.29 3.71
N PRO A 63 7.55 17.82 3.99
CA PRO A 63 8.18 18.78 3.08
C PRO A 63 8.47 18.21 1.69
N PHE A 64 8.79 16.92 1.57
CA PHE A 64 8.97 16.27 0.27
C PHE A 64 7.66 16.23 -0.51
N LEU A 65 6.60 15.70 0.08
CA LEU A 65 5.30 15.60 -0.59
C LEU A 65 4.73 16.98 -0.92
N ASP A 66 4.93 17.98 -0.05
CA ASP A 66 4.53 19.35 -0.31
C ASP A 66 5.20 19.91 -1.58
N SER A 67 6.45 19.56 -1.80
CA SER A 67 7.20 20.01 -3.01
C SER A 67 6.63 19.41 -4.30
N LEU A 68 5.87 18.34 -4.23
CA LEU A 68 5.30 17.65 -5.38
C LEU A 68 3.85 18.09 -5.68
N LYS A 69 3.20 18.76 -4.76
CA LYS A 69 1.74 19.01 -4.79
C LYS A 69 1.25 19.67 -6.09
N SER A 70 2.04 20.57 -6.67
CA SER A 70 1.67 21.32 -7.87
C SER A 70 2.26 20.75 -9.16
N LEU A 71 3.02 19.65 -9.08
CA LEU A 71 3.66 19.06 -10.24
C LEU A 71 2.71 18.14 -11.00
N PRO A 72 2.76 18.10 -12.34
CA PRO A 72 1.86 17.24 -13.12
C PRO A 72 2.11 15.75 -12.96
N ASP A 73 3.32 15.37 -12.55
CA ASP A 73 3.72 13.96 -12.34
C ASP A 73 3.31 13.40 -10.97
N ALA A 74 2.68 14.21 -10.12
CA ALA A 74 2.18 13.78 -8.83
C ALA A 74 0.65 13.87 -8.77
N VAL A 75 -0.01 12.80 -8.36
CA VAL A 75 -1.45 12.79 -8.08
C VAL A 75 -1.66 12.44 -6.61
N ILE A 76 -2.26 13.39 -5.88
CA ILE A 76 -2.58 13.26 -4.46
C ILE A 76 -4.07 12.96 -4.36
N PHE A 77 -4.42 11.75 -3.93
CA PHE A 77 -5.82 11.35 -3.79
C PHE A 77 -6.36 11.81 -2.43
N SER A 78 -7.46 12.51 -2.44
CA SER A 78 -7.97 13.22 -1.25
C SER A 78 -8.85 12.37 -0.33
N HIS A 79 -9.46 11.29 -0.84
CA HIS A 79 -10.48 10.52 -0.10
C HIS A 79 -10.23 9.01 -0.10
N ALA A 80 -9.00 8.60 0.14
CA ALA A 80 -8.67 7.20 0.32
C ALA A 80 -8.95 6.76 1.77
N TYR A 81 -9.51 5.56 1.89
CA TYR A 81 -9.84 4.92 3.17
C TYR A 81 -9.25 3.51 3.23
N SER A 82 -8.87 3.09 4.43
CA SER A 82 -8.52 1.70 4.67
C SER A 82 -9.78 0.83 4.82
N ASN A 83 -9.66 -0.42 4.42
CA ASN A 83 -10.75 -1.40 4.57
C ASN A 83 -10.83 -2.02 5.97
N HIS A 84 -9.80 -1.82 6.78
CA HIS A 84 -9.72 -2.28 8.16
C HIS A 84 -8.72 -1.43 8.94
N THR A 85 -8.65 -1.60 10.27
CA THR A 85 -7.72 -0.86 11.14
C THR A 85 -6.49 -1.67 11.57
N HIS A 86 -6.39 -2.95 11.18
CA HIS A 86 -5.25 -3.81 11.45
C HIS A 86 -4.56 -4.23 10.16
N THR A 87 -3.24 -4.33 10.21
CA THR A 87 -2.38 -4.60 9.05
C THR A 87 -2.74 -5.88 8.31
N VAL A 88 -2.86 -7.00 9.03
CA VAL A 88 -3.09 -8.30 8.38
C VAL A 88 -4.43 -8.36 7.65
N PRO A 89 -5.59 -8.09 8.27
CA PRO A 89 -6.86 -8.11 7.54
C PRO A 89 -6.91 -7.06 6.45
N CYS A 90 -6.31 -5.88 6.65
CA CYS A 90 -6.29 -4.81 5.66
C CYS A 90 -5.51 -5.21 4.41
N LEU A 91 -4.26 -5.63 4.56
CA LEU A 91 -3.39 -5.98 3.43
C LEU A 91 -3.79 -7.29 2.76
N THR A 92 -4.41 -8.22 3.48
CA THR A 92 -4.96 -9.43 2.89
C THR A 92 -5.97 -9.10 1.80
N PHE A 93 -6.82 -8.13 2.03
CA PHE A 93 -7.78 -7.65 1.02
C PHE A 93 -7.10 -6.73 -0.01
N ALA A 94 -6.26 -5.80 0.44
CA ALA A 94 -5.62 -4.83 -0.46
C ALA A 94 -4.77 -5.48 -1.54
N LEU A 95 -4.07 -6.56 -1.22
CA LEU A 95 -3.10 -7.22 -2.10
C LEU A 95 -3.68 -8.42 -2.86
N SER A 96 -4.98 -8.67 -2.78
CA SER A 96 -5.65 -9.78 -3.46
C SER A 96 -6.92 -9.36 -4.16
N GLU A 97 -7.46 -10.25 -4.99
CA GLU A 97 -8.76 -10.05 -5.66
C GLU A 97 -9.93 -9.91 -4.68
N ARG A 98 -9.78 -10.43 -3.45
CA ARG A 98 -10.83 -10.34 -2.43
C ARG A 98 -10.98 -8.89 -1.96
N ASN A 99 -12.19 -8.36 -2.07
CA ASN A 99 -12.53 -7.04 -1.53
C ASN A 99 -13.88 -7.08 -0.80
N GLN A 100 -14.27 -5.95 -0.24
CA GLN A 100 -15.53 -5.84 0.52
C GLN A 100 -16.79 -5.93 -0.36
N TYR A 101 -16.63 -5.88 -1.68
CA TYR A 101 -17.72 -5.71 -2.65
C TYR A 101 -17.93 -6.96 -3.51
N ASN A 102 -17.14 -7.99 -3.33
CA ASN A 102 -17.28 -9.27 -4.04
C ASN A 102 -17.35 -10.45 -3.06
N ASP A 103 -17.72 -11.60 -3.57
CA ASP A 103 -17.82 -12.85 -2.81
C ASP A 103 -16.72 -13.84 -3.17
N ILE A 104 -15.60 -13.37 -3.71
CA ILE A 104 -14.47 -14.24 -4.04
C ILE A 104 -13.94 -14.88 -2.76
N ASN A 105 -13.84 -16.21 -2.78
CA ASN A 105 -13.24 -16.91 -1.64
C ASN A 105 -11.75 -16.55 -1.55
N LEU A 106 -11.31 -16.10 -0.38
CA LEU A 106 -9.92 -15.67 -0.18
C LEU A 106 -8.93 -16.75 -0.60
N VAL A 107 -9.23 -18.02 -0.32
CA VAL A 107 -8.36 -19.17 -0.66
C VAL A 107 -8.07 -19.24 -2.17
N ASP A 108 -9.03 -18.84 -3.00
CA ASP A 108 -8.94 -18.85 -4.45
C ASP A 108 -8.52 -17.50 -5.07
N ALA A 109 -8.44 -16.45 -4.25
CA ALA A 109 -8.12 -15.10 -4.70
C ALA A 109 -6.65 -14.98 -5.09
N TYR A 110 -6.38 -14.55 -6.31
CA TYR A 110 -5.02 -14.25 -6.74
C TYR A 110 -4.52 -12.99 -6.02
N SER A 111 -3.25 -13.02 -5.60
CA SER A 111 -2.59 -11.82 -5.12
C SER A 111 -1.98 -11.02 -6.28
N VAL A 112 -1.77 -9.73 -6.07
CA VAL A 112 -1.12 -8.86 -7.05
C VAL A 112 0.31 -9.34 -7.37
N VAL A 113 1.01 -9.91 -6.39
CA VAL A 113 2.36 -10.46 -6.58
C VAL A 113 2.32 -11.71 -7.48
N GLU A 114 1.37 -12.62 -7.23
CA GLU A 114 1.17 -13.80 -8.07
C GLU A 114 0.88 -13.42 -9.53
N VAL A 115 -0.01 -12.44 -9.72
CA VAL A 115 -0.42 -11.96 -11.04
C VAL A 115 0.74 -11.28 -11.76
N ALA A 116 1.46 -10.39 -11.09
CA ALA A 116 2.61 -9.69 -11.66
C ALA A 116 3.70 -10.67 -12.09
N LYS A 117 4.03 -11.62 -11.22
CA LYS A 117 5.03 -12.65 -11.50
C LYS A 117 4.63 -13.53 -12.70
N ALA A 118 3.39 -13.99 -12.72
CA ALA A 118 2.88 -14.82 -13.80
C ALA A 118 2.85 -14.08 -15.14
N ALA A 119 2.66 -12.76 -15.14
CA ALA A 119 2.67 -11.94 -16.36
C ALA A 119 4.09 -11.66 -16.88
N GLY A 120 5.14 -11.85 -16.06
CA GLY A 120 6.53 -11.68 -16.48
C GLY A 120 7.31 -10.58 -15.75
N TYR A 121 6.79 -10.02 -14.66
CA TYR A 121 7.54 -9.10 -13.82
C TYR A 121 8.51 -9.84 -12.90
N ASP A 122 9.73 -9.29 -12.74
CA ASP A 122 10.61 -9.63 -11.63
C ASP A 122 10.03 -8.99 -10.36
N THR A 123 9.80 -9.80 -9.34
CA THR A 123 9.07 -9.36 -8.15
C THR A 123 9.96 -9.34 -6.91
N TYR A 124 9.84 -8.25 -6.14
CA TYR A 124 10.63 -8.02 -4.93
C TYR A 124 9.69 -7.62 -3.79
N TRP A 125 9.98 -8.17 -2.61
CA TRP A 125 9.32 -7.77 -1.37
C TRP A 125 10.37 -7.39 -0.35
N LEU A 126 10.47 -6.09 -0.03
CA LEU A 126 11.42 -5.54 0.93
C LEU A 126 10.65 -5.03 2.14
N SER A 127 10.88 -5.63 3.32
CA SER A 127 10.06 -5.35 4.48
C SER A 127 10.88 -5.05 5.74
N ASN A 128 10.44 -4.03 6.48
CA ASN A 128 10.87 -3.76 7.85
C ASN A 128 9.85 -4.27 8.88
N GLN A 129 8.81 -4.97 8.43
CA GLN A 129 7.83 -5.62 9.30
C GLN A 129 8.36 -6.95 9.82
N GLU A 130 7.80 -7.42 10.93
CA GLU A 130 8.10 -8.75 11.44
C GLU A 130 7.51 -9.82 10.53
N ARG A 131 8.35 -10.75 10.06
CA ARG A 131 7.89 -11.91 9.29
C ARG A 131 7.19 -12.93 10.17
N PHE A 132 7.67 -13.07 11.39
CA PHE A 132 7.32 -14.16 12.26
C PHE A 132 6.38 -13.72 13.37
N SER A 133 5.12 -13.95 13.12
CA SER A 133 4.14 -14.34 14.13
C SER A 133 4.23 -15.86 14.28
N PRO A 134 3.82 -16.46 15.39
CA PRO A 134 3.70 -17.95 15.49
C PRO A 134 2.76 -18.54 14.42
N TRP A 135 2.18 -17.71 13.57
CA TRP A 135 1.24 -18.06 12.50
C TRP A 135 1.65 -17.37 11.21
N ASP A 136 1.86 -18.14 10.14
CA ASP A 136 2.04 -17.56 8.81
C ASP A 136 0.77 -16.82 8.42
N THR A 137 0.90 -15.51 8.23
CA THR A 137 -0.23 -14.65 7.84
C THR A 137 -0.41 -14.68 6.32
N PRO A 138 -1.61 -14.37 5.79
CA PRO A 138 -1.79 -14.24 4.35
C PRO A 138 -0.84 -13.21 3.72
N VAL A 139 -0.48 -12.16 4.44
CA VAL A 139 0.49 -11.16 3.97
C VAL A 139 1.88 -11.79 3.80
N ALA A 140 2.32 -12.60 4.75
CA ALA A 140 3.59 -13.33 4.64
C ALA A 140 3.56 -14.33 3.48
N GLU A 141 2.43 -15.00 3.26
CA GLU A 141 2.24 -15.92 2.14
C GLU A 141 2.24 -15.18 0.79
N ILE A 142 1.61 -14.02 0.71
CA ILE A 142 1.66 -13.15 -0.49
C ILE A 142 3.10 -12.74 -0.78
N ALA A 143 3.83 -12.28 0.24
CA ALA A 143 5.24 -11.90 0.11
C ALA A 143 6.13 -13.07 -0.32
N SER A 144 5.81 -14.29 0.13
CA SER A 144 6.61 -15.49 -0.16
C SER A 144 6.63 -15.87 -1.64
N VAL A 145 5.71 -15.35 -2.44
CA VAL A 145 5.64 -15.58 -3.89
C VAL A 145 6.66 -14.73 -4.64
N ALA A 146 7.09 -13.60 -4.09
CA ALA A 146 8.07 -12.73 -4.75
C ALA A 146 9.37 -13.47 -5.03
N ASP A 147 9.99 -13.16 -6.18
CA ASP A 147 11.27 -13.75 -6.59
C ASP A 147 12.37 -13.52 -5.55
N ARG A 148 12.35 -12.33 -4.93
CA ARG A 148 13.29 -11.99 -3.86
C ARG A 148 12.57 -11.32 -2.71
N GLN A 149 12.98 -11.68 -1.50
CA GLN A 149 12.43 -11.14 -0.26
C GLN A 149 13.56 -10.70 0.65
N VAL A 150 13.37 -9.56 1.30
CA VAL A 150 14.24 -9.08 2.37
C VAL A 150 13.37 -8.75 3.57
N TRP A 151 13.71 -9.32 4.72
CA TRP A 151 13.03 -9.09 5.99
C TRP A 151 14.06 -8.62 7.01
N LEU A 152 14.06 -7.33 7.33
CA LEU A 152 15.03 -6.75 8.27
C LEU A 152 14.91 -7.34 9.68
N ASN A 153 13.68 -7.69 10.09
CA ASN A 153 13.36 -8.24 11.41
C ASN A 153 13.01 -9.74 11.35
N GLY A 154 13.51 -10.46 10.36
CA GLY A 154 13.04 -11.79 9.99
C GLY A 154 13.74 -12.99 10.63
N ASN A 155 14.63 -12.83 11.61
CA ASN A 155 15.36 -13.96 12.20
C ASN A 155 14.75 -14.43 13.52
N VAL A 156 13.97 -15.51 13.46
CA VAL A 156 13.48 -16.23 14.63
C VAL A 156 14.64 -16.90 15.37
N GLY A 157 14.68 -16.74 16.69
CA GLY A 157 15.59 -17.47 17.58
C GLY A 157 16.94 -16.83 17.86
N LYS A 158 17.28 -15.72 17.22
CA LYS A 158 18.34 -14.84 17.70
C LYS A 158 17.67 -13.66 18.38
N GLN A 159 18.05 -13.39 19.64
CA GLN A 159 17.71 -12.13 20.28
C GLN A 159 18.38 -11.02 19.48
N ILE A 160 17.69 -10.52 18.46
CA ILE A 160 18.17 -9.39 17.70
C ILE A 160 17.67 -8.15 18.43
N ASN A 161 18.52 -7.59 19.25
CA ASN A 161 18.35 -6.27 19.84
C ASN A 161 18.59 -5.15 18.81
N THR A 162 18.55 -5.45 17.52
CA THR A 162 18.85 -4.47 16.48
C THR A 162 17.56 -4.01 15.86
N PHE A 163 17.15 -2.80 16.23
CA PHE A 163 16.08 -2.08 15.61
C PHE A 163 16.60 -1.35 14.39
N TYR A 164 15.95 -1.54 13.24
CA TYR A 164 16.25 -0.78 12.03
C TYR A 164 15.19 0.29 11.79
N TYR A 165 15.63 1.50 11.45
CA TYR A 165 14.75 2.51 10.86
C TYR A 165 14.46 2.14 9.40
N ASP A 166 13.33 2.61 8.89
CA ASP A 166 12.90 2.29 7.52
C ASP A 166 13.93 2.67 6.46
N GLY A 167 14.74 3.70 6.70
CA GLY A 167 15.81 4.09 5.79
C GLY A 167 16.81 2.97 5.47
N LYS A 168 16.92 1.95 6.33
CA LYS A 168 17.77 0.79 6.07
C LYS A 168 17.32 -0.02 4.85
N LEU A 169 16.02 0.03 4.51
CA LEU A 169 15.49 -0.67 3.33
C LEU A 169 16.09 -0.17 2.03
N LEU A 170 16.59 1.06 1.99
CA LEU A 170 17.24 1.64 0.80
C LEU A 170 18.46 0.81 0.35
N ASP A 171 19.18 0.20 1.29
CA ASP A 171 20.36 -0.63 1.00
C ASP A 171 19.99 -1.90 0.22
N PHE A 172 18.73 -2.31 0.25
CA PHE A 172 18.23 -3.54 -0.35
C PHE A 172 17.43 -3.32 -1.63
N ILE A 173 17.21 -2.07 -2.03
CA ILE A 173 16.59 -1.77 -3.33
C ILE A 173 17.55 -2.30 -4.41
N PRO A 174 17.08 -3.18 -5.33
CA PRO A 174 17.96 -3.79 -6.30
C PRO A 174 18.53 -2.77 -7.29
N ASP A 175 19.67 -3.11 -7.89
CA ASP A 175 20.14 -2.39 -9.08
C ASP A 175 19.17 -2.69 -10.24
N MET A 176 18.49 -1.66 -10.73
CA MET A 176 17.47 -1.76 -11.76
C MET A 176 17.97 -1.26 -13.12
N SER A 177 19.27 -0.99 -13.27
CA SER A 177 19.84 -0.44 -14.52
C SER A 177 19.63 -1.35 -15.73
N ASN A 178 19.60 -2.66 -15.53
CA ASN A 178 19.37 -3.68 -16.55
C ASN A 178 18.01 -4.38 -16.43
N MET A 179 17.15 -3.91 -15.52
CA MET A 179 15.83 -4.51 -15.32
C MET A 179 14.84 -3.93 -16.33
N THR A 180 14.14 -4.77 -17.04
CA THR A 180 13.13 -4.36 -18.04
C THR A 180 11.75 -4.26 -17.41
N ASN A 181 11.34 -5.26 -16.66
CA ASN A 181 10.03 -5.34 -16.02
C ASN A 181 10.23 -5.73 -14.56
N GLY A 182 9.94 -4.82 -13.66
CA GLY A 182 10.08 -5.05 -12.23
C GLY A 182 8.89 -4.51 -11.44
N PHE A 183 8.50 -5.25 -10.41
CA PHE A 183 7.53 -4.84 -9.43
C PHE A 183 8.15 -4.97 -8.05
N ILE A 184 8.46 -3.83 -7.45
CA ILE A 184 9.15 -3.74 -6.17
C ILE A 184 8.16 -3.25 -5.12
N ILE A 185 7.87 -4.09 -4.12
CA ILE A 185 7.04 -3.73 -2.97
C ILE A 185 7.97 -3.45 -1.79
N ILE A 186 7.79 -2.30 -1.17
CA ILE A 186 8.54 -1.87 0.01
C ILE A 186 7.54 -1.67 1.14
N HIS A 187 7.61 -2.52 2.17
CA HIS A 187 6.70 -2.49 3.31
C HIS A 187 7.40 -1.91 4.52
N LEU A 188 7.03 -0.68 4.86
CA LEU A 188 7.63 0.10 5.94
C LEU A 188 7.10 -0.34 7.31
N MET A 189 7.88 -0.13 8.37
CA MET A 189 7.38 -0.08 9.74
C MET A 189 6.59 1.22 9.99
N GLY A 190 6.92 2.27 9.26
CA GLY A 190 6.17 3.52 9.19
C GLY A 190 5.93 4.18 10.53
N ASN A 191 4.66 4.40 10.82
CA ASN A 191 4.17 5.13 11.99
C ASN A 191 3.55 4.20 13.03
N HIS A 192 4.03 2.95 13.09
CA HIS A 192 3.56 1.98 14.07
C HIS A 192 3.85 2.43 15.52
N LEU A 193 3.00 2.10 16.45
CA LEU A 193 3.25 2.23 17.89
C LEU A 193 4.55 1.47 18.27
N SER A 194 5.42 1.89 19.13
CA SER A 194 5.55 3.18 19.78
C SER A 194 6.22 4.18 18.83
N TYR A 195 5.65 5.35 18.67
CA TYR A 195 6.06 6.31 17.63
C TYR A 195 7.48 6.84 17.82
N ASP A 196 7.92 7.02 19.05
CA ASP A 196 9.22 7.59 19.43
C ASP A 196 10.42 6.76 18.97
N VAL A 197 10.23 5.47 18.71
CA VAL A 197 11.30 4.59 18.22
C VAL A 197 11.29 4.41 16.70
N ARG A 198 10.43 5.14 15.97
CA ARG A 198 10.30 5.03 14.51
C ARG A 198 11.19 5.98 13.74
N TYR A 199 11.85 6.92 14.39
CA TYR A 199 12.67 7.94 13.74
C TYR A 199 13.96 8.21 14.50
N PRO A 200 15.07 8.54 13.78
CA PRO A 200 16.31 9.00 14.41
C PRO A 200 16.15 10.37 15.05
N GLU A 201 16.99 10.69 16.00
CA GLU A 201 16.99 11.95 16.77
C GLU A 201 16.93 13.21 15.89
N ALA A 202 17.56 13.19 14.72
CA ALA A 202 17.53 14.31 13.78
C ALA A 202 16.12 14.71 13.34
N PHE A 203 15.14 13.83 13.47
CA PHE A 203 13.73 14.04 13.12
C PHE A 203 12.84 14.37 14.33
N ASN A 204 13.42 14.55 15.51
CA ASN A 204 12.69 14.96 16.70
C ASN A 204 12.46 16.48 16.70
N LYS A 205 11.56 16.93 15.80
CA LYS A 205 11.25 18.35 15.57
C LYS A 205 10.14 18.89 16.47
N PHE A 206 9.14 18.06 16.76
CA PHE A 206 7.98 18.43 17.57
C PHE A 206 8.15 17.85 18.97
N SER A 207 8.21 18.72 20.00
CA SER A 207 8.54 18.30 21.37
C SER A 207 7.88 19.13 22.47
N ARG A 208 6.98 20.05 22.10
CA ARG A 208 6.41 21.03 23.04
C ARG A 208 4.91 20.83 23.33
N GLY A 209 4.28 19.82 22.73
CA GLY A 209 2.88 19.52 22.91
C GLY A 209 2.64 18.18 23.61
N ASP A 210 1.53 17.56 23.26
CA ASP A 210 1.21 16.21 23.70
C ASP A 210 2.25 15.22 23.15
N LYS A 211 2.86 14.44 24.01
CA LYS A 211 3.96 13.52 23.64
C LYS A 211 3.54 12.51 22.56
N THR A 212 2.32 11.99 22.64
CA THR A 212 1.81 11.02 21.67
C THR A 212 1.69 11.68 20.29
N ILE A 213 1.09 12.87 20.23
CA ILE A 213 0.93 13.63 18.99
C ILE A 213 2.29 14.06 18.45
N ASP A 214 3.17 14.60 19.29
CA ASP A 214 4.49 15.05 18.88
C ASP A 214 5.32 13.91 18.27
N THR A 215 5.37 12.76 18.94
CA THR A 215 6.15 11.61 18.43
C THR A 215 5.52 10.99 17.19
N TYR A 216 4.19 11.00 17.09
CA TYR A 216 3.51 10.59 15.86
C TYR A 216 3.86 11.50 14.69
N ASP A 217 3.80 12.82 14.89
CA ASP A 217 4.11 13.80 13.85
C ASP A 217 5.59 13.76 13.43
N ASN A 218 6.50 13.49 14.37
CA ASN A 218 7.91 13.27 14.06
C ASN A 218 8.12 11.99 13.23
N SER A 219 7.37 10.94 13.53
CA SER A 219 7.43 9.71 12.73
C SER A 219 6.95 9.94 11.29
N ILE A 220 5.96 10.81 11.10
CA ILE A 220 5.48 11.22 9.76
C ILE A 220 6.55 12.02 9.03
N LEU A 221 7.24 12.93 9.71
CA LEU A 221 8.35 13.70 9.12
C LEU A 221 9.46 12.75 8.61
N TYR A 222 9.82 11.74 9.41
CA TYR A 222 10.81 10.74 8.97
C TYR A 222 10.29 9.89 7.81
N ASN A 223 9.02 9.49 7.85
CA ASN A 223 8.39 8.75 6.76
C ASN A 223 8.46 9.53 5.44
N ASP A 224 8.21 10.82 5.48
CA ASP A 224 8.35 11.70 4.31
C ASP A 224 9.77 11.72 3.75
N PHE A 225 10.77 11.76 4.63
CA PHE A 225 12.18 11.66 4.25
C PHE A 225 12.50 10.30 3.59
N VAL A 226 11.98 9.21 4.12
CA VAL A 226 12.15 7.87 3.55
C VAL A 226 11.53 7.79 2.16
N LEU A 227 10.31 8.32 2.00
CA LEU A 227 9.65 8.38 0.68
C LEU A 227 10.46 9.16 -0.33
N ARG A 228 11.00 10.32 0.05
CA ARG A 228 11.91 11.10 -0.78
C ARG A 228 13.13 10.29 -1.20
N SER A 229 13.75 9.60 -0.25
CA SER A 229 14.96 8.82 -0.48
C SER A 229 14.72 7.65 -1.44
N ILE A 230 13.57 6.99 -1.32
CA ILE A 230 13.15 5.94 -2.26
C ILE A 230 12.94 6.54 -3.65
N TYR A 231 12.16 7.62 -3.74
CA TYR A 231 11.85 8.26 -5.02
C TYR A 231 13.10 8.73 -5.76
N GLU A 232 14.02 9.39 -5.06
CA GLU A 232 15.28 9.85 -5.65
C GLU A 232 16.13 8.69 -6.16
N LYS A 233 16.06 7.54 -5.53
CA LYS A 233 16.78 6.34 -5.95
C LYS A 233 16.18 5.69 -7.20
N VAL A 234 14.87 5.77 -7.39
CA VAL A 234 14.17 5.04 -8.47
C VAL A 234 13.78 5.92 -9.66
N LYS A 235 13.55 7.20 -9.47
CA LYS A 235 12.98 8.09 -10.50
C LYS A 235 13.79 8.17 -11.80
N ASN A 236 15.11 8.04 -11.73
CA ASN A 236 16.02 8.13 -12.86
C ASN A 236 16.48 6.78 -13.40
N VAL A 237 15.96 5.70 -12.86
CA VAL A 237 16.23 4.36 -13.37
C VAL A 237 15.63 4.23 -14.78
N PRO A 238 16.36 3.63 -15.75
CA PRO A 238 15.76 3.33 -17.05
C PRO A 238 14.49 2.51 -16.86
N HIS A 239 13.45 2.81 -17.60
CA HIS A 239 12.15 2.13 -17.53
C HIS A 239 11.34 2.36 -16.24
N PHE A 240 11.74 3.26 -15.34
CA PHE A 240 10.89 3.64 -14.21
C PHE A 240 9.57 4.22 -14.72
N GLN A 241 8.44 3.75 -14.18
CA GLN A 241 7.10 4.15 -14.59
C GLN A 241 6.33 4.87 -13.49
N VAL A 242 6.10 4.21 -12.37
CA VAL A 242 5.26 4.76 -11.29
C VAL A 242 5.78 4.33 -9.93
N MET A 243 5.77 5.25 -8.98
CA MET A 243 5.88 4.96 -7.55
C MET A 243 4.55 5.29 -6.89
N ILE A 244 3.99 4.35 -6.15
CA ILE A 244 2.73 4.49 -5.44
C ILE A 244 3.01 4.38 -3.95
N TYR A 245 2.44 5.29 -3.17
CA TYR A 245 2.48 5.26 -1.71
C TYR A 245 1.07 5.28 -1.14
N LEU A 246 0.81 4.39 -0.20
CA LEU A 246 -0.36 4.41 0.66
C LEU A 246 0.01 3.86 2.02
N SER A 247 -0.76 4.21 3.05
CA SER A 247 -0.71 3.50 4.33
C SER A 247 -1.73 2.37 4.35
N ASP A 248 -1.46 1.33 5.12
CA ASP A 248 -2.40 0.23 5.31
C ASP A 248 -3.65 0.68 6.06
N HIS A 249 -3.48 1.41 7.15
CA HIS A 249 -4.52 2.09 7.94
C HIS A 249 -3.93 3.35 8.57
N GLY A 250 -4.75 4.12 9.29
CA GLY A 250 -4.30 5.25 10.10
C GLY A 250 -4.28 4.91 11.59
N ASP A 251 -3.91 5.90 12.39
CA ASP A 251 -3.99 5.90 13.85
C ASP A 251 -4.73 7.15 14.33
N ASP A 252 -5.44 7.04 15.45
CA ASP A 252 -6.02 8.21 16.14
C ASP A 252 -5.12 8.59 17.32
N ALA A 253 -4.08 9.35 17.02
CA ALA A 253 -3.15 9.84 18.02
C ALA A 253 -3.75 10.90 18.93
N ASP A 254 -4.69 11.73 18.41
CA ASP A 254 -5.33 12.80 19.17
C ASP A 254 -6.14 12.26 20.36
N LYS A 255 -6.77 11.13 20.18
CA LYS A 255 -7.55 10.45 21.23
C LYS A 255 -6.73 9.38 21.96
N HIS A 256 -5.45 9.24 21.66
CA HIS A 256 -4.56 8.21 22.23
C HIS A 256 -5.11 6.78 22.05
N LEU A 257 -5.77 6.52 20.92
CA LEU A 257 -6.41 5.23 20.62
C LEU A 257 -5.59 4.34 19.69
N GLY A 258 -4.55 4.89 19.04
CA GLY A 258 -3.84 4.14 17.99
C GLY A 258 -4.83 3.68 16.91
N HIS A 259 -4.88 2.36 16.67
CA HIS A 259 -5.79 1.73 15.73
C HIS A 259 -6.68 0.67 16.38
N GLU A 260 -7.09 0.91 17.62
CA GLU A 260 -7.95 -0.03 18.36
C GLU A 260 -9.35 -0.12 17.75
N SER A 261 -9.64 -1.22 17.04
CA SER A 261 -10.89 -1.39 16.29
C SER A 261 -12.15 -1.42 17.15
N SER A 262 -12.03 -1.80 18.43
CA SER A 262 -13.15 -1.76 19.38
C SER A 262 -13.59 -0.34 19.73
N LYS A 263 -12.72 0.64 19.50
CA LYS A 263 -12.94 2.07 19.70
C LYS A 263 -12.80 2.85 18.40
N PHE A 264 -13.23 2.26 17.31
CA PHE A 264 -13.06 2.78 15.97
C PHE A 264 -13.44 4.24 15.83
N THR A 265 -12.54 5.02 15.23
CA THR A 265 -12.80 6.35 14.68
C THR A 265 -12.40 6.35 13.20
N TYR A 266 -13.06 7.17 12.38
CA TYR A 266 -12.75 7.24 10.95
C TYR A 266 -11.34 7.73 10.67
N ARG A 267 -10.69 8.43 11.59
CA ARG A 267 -9.27 8.81 11.47
C ARG A 267 -8.36 7.57 11.31
N MET A 268 -8.71 6.46 11.95
CA MET A 268 -8.01 5.18 11.78
C MET A 268 -8.12 4.62 10.35
N ALA A 269 -9.10 5.10 9.59
CA ALA A 269 -9.32 4.68 8.21
C ALA A 269 -8.96 5.76 7.18
N HIS A 270 -8.66 6.98 7.58
CA HIS A 270 -8.22 8.06 6.69
C HIS A 270 -6.75 7.84 6.31
N ILE A 271 -6.49 7.36 5.11
CA ILE A 271 -5.14 7.06 4.66
C ILE A 271 -4.69 7.97 3.51
N PRO A 272 -3.38 8.21 3.37
CA PRO A 272 -2.83 8.80 2.16
C PRO A 272 -2.86 7.81 1.00
N LEU A 273 -3.02 8.33 -0.20
CA LEU A 273 -2.74 7.62 -1.46
C LEU A 273 -2.12 8.63 -2.42
N ILE A 274 -0.90 8.35 -2.84
CA ILE A 274 -0.11 9.25 -3.69
C ILE A 274 0.52 8.43 -4.80
N MET A 275 0.42 8.93 -6.03
CA MET A 275 1.05 8.31 -7.20
C MET A 275 1.99 9.30 -7.86
N LEU A 276 3.21 8.85 -8.14
CA LEU A 276 4.25 9.61 -8.80
C LEU A 276 4.58 8.93 -10.13
N PHE A 277 4.39 9.66 -11.24
CA PHE A 277 4.49 9.12 -12.59
C PHE A 277 5.74 9.61 -13.28
N SER A 278 6.39 8.74 -14.05
CA SER A 278 7.42 9.16 -15.00
C SER A 278 6.80 9.88 -16.19
N GLU A 279 7.60 10.69 -16.87
CA GLU A 279 7.20 11.32 -18.13
C GLU A 279 6.82 10.25 -19.18
N SER A 280 7.58 9.17 -19.25
CA SER A 280 7.31 8.04 -20.13
C SER A 280 5.91 7.44 -19.90
N PHE A 281 5.54 7.22 -18.65
CA PHE A 281 4.19 6.72 -18.33
C PHE A 281 3.10 7.72 -18.72
N MET A 282 3.27 9.00 -18.40
CA MET A 282 2.31 10.05 -18.75
C MET A 282 2.10 10.18 -20.27
N GLN A 283 3.10 9.85 -21.06
CA GLN A 283 3.02 9.87 -22.52
C GLN A 283 2.46 8.55 -23.09
N ASN A 284 3.03 7.43 -22.68
CA ASN A 284 2.71 6.12 -23.26
C ASN A 284 1.42 5.51 -22.71
N ARG A 285 1.08 5.84 -21.49
CA ARG A 285 -0.15 5.41 -20.80
C ARG A 285 -1.04 6.62 -20.47
N ARG A 286 -1.12 7.56 -21.41
CA ARG A 286 -1.78 8.85 -21.20
C ARG A 286 -3.23 8.72 -20.76
N GLU A 287 -3.99 7.83 -21.38
CA GLU A 287 -5.39 7.61 -21.04
C GLU A 287 -5.55 7.19 -19.56
N LEU A 288 -4.75 6.24 -19.11
CA LEU A 288 -4.77 5.80 -17.72
C LEU A 288 -4.35 6.92 -16.77
N TYR A 289 -3.27 7.64 -17.09
CA TYR A 289 -2.81 8.78 -16.29
C TYR A 289 -3.90 9.84 -16.15
N GLU A 290 -4.55 10.23 -17.23
CA GLU A 290 -5.63 11.24 -17.21
C GLU A 290 -6.84 10.74 -16.42
N THR A 291 -7.19 9.47 -16.55
CA THR A 291 -8.28 8.85 -15.78
C THR A 291 -7.98 8.88 -14.29
N LEU A 292 -6.79 8.44 -13.87
CA LEU A 292 -6.37 8.50 -12.47
C LEU A 292 -6.39 9.92 -11.93
N LYS A 293 -5.87 10.87 -12.69
CA LYS A 293 -5.85 12.29 -12.32
C LYS A 293 -7.27 12.84 -12.17
N SER A 294 -8.19 12.47 -13.06
CA SER A 294 -9.59 12.88 -12.97
C SER A 294 -10.31 12.34 -11.74
N HIS A 295 -9.84 11.21 -11.19
CA HIS A 295 -10.39 10.57 -10.00
C HIS A 295 -9.69 10.96 -8.69
N LYS A 296 -8.82 11.98 -8.70
CA LYS A 296 -8.05 12.36 -7.50
C LYS A 296 -8.90 12.72 -6.28
N ASP A 297 -10.12 13.21 -6.49
CA ASP A 297 -11.05 13.58 -5.41
C ASP A 297 -12.18 12.56 -5.22
N SER A 298 -12.11 11.42 -5.88
CA SER A 298 -13.06 10.33 -5.71
C SER A 298 -12.82 9.59 -4.39
N TYR A 299 -13.90 9.04 -3.83
CA TYR A 299 -13.79 8.12 -2.70
C TYR A 299 -13.25 6.77 -3.16
N TRP A 300 -12.40 6.17 -2.33
CA TRP A 300 -11.75 4.90 -2.65
C TRP A 300 -11.36 4.17 -1.35
N THR A 301 -11.39 2.85 -1.39
CA THR A 301 -10.94 2.01 -0.28
C THR A 301 -9.80 1.09 -0.74
N ASN A 302 -8.82 0.86 0.14
CA ASN A 302 -7.57 0.21 -0.27
C ASN A 302 -7.69 -1.30 -0.55
N ASP A 303 -8.82 -1.92 -0.27
CA ASP A 303 -9.12 -3.26 -0.78
C ASP A 303 -9.38 -3.28 -2.30
N LEU A 304 -9.44 -2.10 -2.92
CA LEU A 304 -9.47 -1.93 -4.38
C LEU A 304 -8.07 -1.70 -4.98
N LEU A 305 -7.03 -1.80 -4.17
CA LEU A 305 -5.64 -1.64 -4.63
C LEU A 305 -5.28 -2.68 -5.69
N TYR A 306 -5.67 -3.93 -5.50
CA TYR A 306 -5.44 -4.99 -6.48
C TYR A 306 -5.91 -4.58 -7.87
N ASN A 307 -7.14 -4.09 -8.00
CA ASN A 307 -7.73 -3.71 -9.29
C ASN A 307 -6.90 -2.62 -9.99
N VAL A 308 -6.61 -1.53 -9.31
CA VAL A 308 -5.85 -0.42 -9.90
C VAL A 308 -4.40 -0.82 -10.18
N MET A 309 -3.79 -1.67 -9.35
CA MET A 309 -2.42 -2.14 -9.59
C MET A 309 -2.32 -3.03 -10.82
N VAL A 310 -3.25 -3.97 -11.01
CA VAL A 310 -3.28 -4.81 -12.21
C VAL A 310 -3.40 -3.94 -13.48
N ASN A 311 -4.21 -2.90 -13.44
CA ASN A 311 -4.33 -1.94 -14.54
C ASN A 311 -3.02 -1.14 -14.75
N ILE A 312 -2.45 -0.58 -13.70
CA ILE A 312 -1.18 0.18 -13.79
C ILE A 312 -0.04 -0.70 -14.32
N LEU A 313 0.09 -1.93 -13.82
CA LEU A 313 1.06 -2.90 -14.31
C LEU A 313 0.78 -3.33 -15.76
N GLY A 314 -0.41 -3.06 -16.26
CA GLY A 314 -0.81 -3.43 -17.63
C GLY A 314 -0.92 -4.93 -17.85
N VAL A 315 -1.31 -5.68 -16.83
CA VAL A 315 -1.53 -7.12 -16.96
C VAL A 315 -2.90 -7.38 -17.60
N GLN A 316 -2.90 -8.14 -18.69
CA GLN A 316 -4.12 -8.60 -19.35
C GLN A 316 -4.29 -10.12 -19.19
N GLY A 317 -5.51 -10.60 -19.40
CA GLY A 317 -5.81 -12.03 -19.41
C GLY A 317 -6.20 -12.63 -18.07
N ILE A 318 -6.43 -11.81 -17.05
CA ILE A 318 -7.00 -12.25 -15.78
C ILE A 318 -8.52 -12.45 -15.96
N PRO A 319 -9.08 -13.60 -15.49
CA PRO A 319 -10.49 -13.92 -15.71
C PRO A 319 -11.47 -12.96 -15.04
N ASN A 320 -11.15 -12.48 -13.85
CA ASN A 320 -12.02 -11.59 -13.09
C ASN A 320 -11.67 -10.13 -13.37
N SER A 321 -12.67 -9.34 -13.68
CA SER A 321 -12.54 -7.91 -13.92
C SER A 321 -13.67 -7.17 -13.24
N GLU A 322 -13.36 -6.07 -12.58
CA GLU A 322 -14.31 -5.23 -11.85
C GLU A 322 -14.11 -3.76 -12.26
N PRO A 323 -14.45 -3.37 -13.49
CA PRO A 323 -14.15 -2.03 -14.00
C PRO A 323 -14.79 -0.90 -13.19
N VAL A 324 -15.95 -1.12 -12.60
CA VAL A 324 -16.65 -0.14 -11.74
C VAL A 324 -15.90 0.08 -10.41
N LEU A 325 -15.04 -0.86 -10.01
CA LEU A 325 -14.23 -0.80 -8.78
C LEU A 325 -12.75 -0.52 -9.06
N ASP A 326 -12.38 -0.25 -10.29
CA ASP A 326 -11.02 0.09 -10.70
C ASP A 326 -10.86 1.60 -10.83
N LEU A 327 -10.08 2.21 -9.93
CA LEU A 327 -9.80 3.64 -9.91
C LEU A 327 -9.18 4.16 -11.22
N GLY A 328 -8.51 3.29 -11.96
CA GLY A 328 -7.91 3.59 -13.27
C GLY A 328 -8.85 3.39 -14.44
N ASN A 329 -10.10 3.02 -14.22
CA ASN A 329 -11.10 2.84 -15.27
C ASN A 329 -12.08 4.01 -15.28
N GLU A 330 -12.45 4.49 -16.47
CA GLU A 330 -13.45 5.56 -16.64
C GLU A 330 -14.80 5.24 -16.00
N LYS A 331 -15.13 3.95 -15.87
CA LYS A 331 -16.37 3.47 -15.26
C LYS A 331 -16.33 3.44 -13.74
N TYR A 332 -15.21 3.81 -13.10
CA TYR A 332 -15.10 3.79 -11.65
C TYR A 332 -16.26 4.53 -11.01
N GLY A 333 -17.01 3.82 -10.16
CA GLY A 333 -18.24 4.30 -9.55
C GLY A 333 -18.19 4.32 -8.00
N GLY A 334 -17.00 4.27 -7.41
CA GLY A 334 -16.85 4.31 -5.96
C GLY A 334 -17.35 5.64 -5.38
N SER A 335 -18.29 5.54 -4.44
CA SER A 335 -18.86 6.69 -3.72
C SER A 335 -18.92 6.42 -2.23
N ALA A 336 -19.07 7.46 -1.43
CA ALA A 336 -19.19 7.32 0.01
C ALA A 336 -20.40 6.44 0.43
N ASP A 337 -21.46 6.44 -0.37
CA ASP A 337 -22.66 5.63 -0.10
C ASP A 337 -22.47 4.14 -0.36
N ILE A 338 -21.58 3.78 -1.27
CA ILE A 338 -21.35 2.40 -1.67
C ILE A 338 -20.19 1.80 -0.90
N LEU A 339 -19.12 2.59 -0.68
CA LEU A 339 -17.88 2.10 -0.11
C LEU A 339 -17.99 1.84 1.39
N MET A 340 -17.24 0.85 1.84
CA MET A 340 -17.28 0.29 3.19
C MET A 340 -15.90 0.29 3.85
N THR A 341 -15.89 0.17 5.16
CA THR A 341 -14.70 -0.16 5.94
C THR A 341 -15.02 -1.21 7.01
N LEU A 342 -14.01 -1.65 7.74
CA LEU A 342 -14.13 -2.73 8.74
C LEU A 342 -14.77 -3.99 8.14
N HIS A 343 -14.37 -4.34 6.91
CA HIS A 343 -14.87 -5.50 6.17
C HIS A 343 -16.41 -5.54 6.10
N GLY A 344 -16.98 -4.41 5.66
CA GLY A 344 -18.41 -4.27 5.41
C GLY A 344 -19.25 -3.88 6.63
N ARG A 345 -18.64 -3.64 7.78
CA ARG A 345 -19.39 -3.29 9.00
C ARG A 345 -19.78 -1.83 9.11
N LYS A 346 -19.08 -0.94 8.41
CA LYS A 346 -19.33 0.50 8.39
C LYS A 346 -19.28 1.06 6.98
N ARG A 347 -20.13 2.05 6.70
CA ARG A 347 -20.12 2.76 5.43
C ARG A 347 -19.22 4.00 5.52
N ILE A 348 -18.60 4.37 4.43
CA ILE A 348 -17.82 5.60 4.34
C ILE A 348 -18.72 6.82 4.51
N SER A 349 -19.98 6.74 4.07
CA SER A 349 -20.98 7.81 4.25
C SER A 349 -21.30 8.14 5.72
N GLU A 350 -21.01 7.22 6.65
CA GLU A 350 -21.18 7.45 8.09
C GLU A 350 -20.03 8.27 8.71
N ASP A 351 -18.95 8.52 7.94
CA ASP A 351 -17.87 9.38 8.38
C ASP A 351 -18.35 10.82 8.50
N PRO A 352 -18.24 11.46 9.70
CA PRO A 352 -18.65 12.85 9.88
C PRO A 352 -17.94 13.85 8.97
N SER A 353 -16.76 13.50 8.45
CA SER A 353 -16.01 14.36 7.53
C SER A 353 -16.56 14.36 6.10
N VAL A 354 -17.42 13.40 5.75
CA VAL A 354 -18.11 13.35 4.46
C VAL A 354 -19.20 14.43 4.46
N LYS A 355 -19.03 15.43 3.61
CA LYS A 355 -20.05 16.48 3.42
C LYS A 355 -21.12 15.95 2.47
N ASN A 356 -22.38 15.95 2.92
CA ASN A 356 -23.55 15.67 2.10
C ASN A 356 -23.80 16.80 1.10
#